data_1b3799d94413bb30a623dd0164ec59b0
#
_entry.id   1b3799d94413bb30a623dd0164ec59b0
#
_cell.length_a   1.000
_cell.length_b   1.000
_cell.length_c   1.000
_cell.angle_alpha   90.00
_cell.angle_beta   90.00
_cell.angle_gamma   90.00
#
_symmetry.space_group_name_H-M   'P 1'
#
loop_
_entity.id
_entity.type
_entity.pdbx_description
1 polymer ?
#
loop_
_entity_poly.entity_id
_entity_poly.type
_entity_poly.pdbx_seq_one_letter_code
_entity_poly.pdbx_strand_id
1 'polypeptide(L)'
;KVFEWSGLIPGINANRSDMITGGMYILKSRCANINFSDPIGVFGDAMLVPKGNPKGINNYEDVIRTGAKLVTGAGFNTVEAAKKYGVPDSQMLLVEGEVGILAAMKAGRADVAVQTFFGAKEHEEKTGGTFEVTDPKLMPKETLNVVGIGFRKTDTEFRDNFNAALAKVMANPGKMLERAGKYGYDKAQLPPPEMSTEWACSTK
;
A
#
# COMPACT_ATOMS: atom_id res chain seq x y z
N LYS A 1 -0.35 -4.47 -19.22
CA LYS A 1 0.66 -3.40 -19.30
C LYS A 1 1.16 -3.10 -17.89
N VAL A 2 2.45 -2.81 -17.75
CA VAL A 2 3.07 -2.32 -16.52
C VAL A 2 3.20 -0.81 -16.61
N PHE A 3 2.82 -0.11 -15.56
CA PHE A 3 2.93 1.34 -15.42
C PHE A 3 3.65 1.65 -14.11
N GLU A 4 4.32 2.78 -14.03
CA GLU A 4 4.72 3.35 -12.75
C GLU A 4 3.48 3.65 -11.90
N TRP A 5 3.61 3.51 -10.59
CA TRP A 5 2.46 3.61 -9.67
C TRP A 5 1.70 4.94 -9.80
N SER A 6 2.44 6.05 -9.87
CA SER A 6 1.88 7.38 -10.05
C SER A 6 1.08 7.54 -11.36
N GLY A 7 1.39 6.72 -12.37
CA GLY A 7 0.74 6.71 -13.68
C GLY A 7 -0.51 5.83 -13.78
N LEU A 8 -0.85 5.02 -12.78
CA LEU A 8 -1.96 4.05 -12.86
C LEU A 8 -3.32 4.73 -13.03
N ILE A 9 -3.68 5.66 -12.15
CA ILE A 9 -4.97 6.39 -12.22
C ILE A 9 -5.05 7.27 -13.46
N PRO A 10 -4.05 8.10 -13.80
CA PRO A 10 -4.05 8.81 -15.08
C PRO A 10 -4.14 7.87 -16.30
N GLY A 11 -3.48 6.72 -16.25
CA GLY A 11 -3.46 5.73 -17.31
C GLY A 11 -4.82 5.11 -17.60
N ILE A 12 -5.57 4.73 -16.55
CA ILE A 12 -6.91 4.16 -16.73
C ILE A 12 -7.90 5.22 -17.24
N ASN A 13 -7.81 6.46 -16.74
CA ASN A 13 -8.66 7.56 -17.18
C ASN A 13 -8.36 7.98 -18.64
N ALA A 14 -7.14 7.75 -19.12
CA ALA A 14 -6.75 7.94 -20.52
C ALA A 14 -6.99 6.71 -21.42
N ASN A 15 -7.77 5.71 -20.98
CA ASN A 15 -8.07 4.47 -21.68
C ASN A 15 -6.83 3.64 -22.09
N ARG A 16 -5.74 3.74 -21.32
CA ARG A 16 -4.51 2.94 -21.56
C ARG A 16 -4.59 1.54 -20.94
N SER A 17 -5.51 1.33 -20.00
CA SER A 17 -5.84 0.06 -19.36
C SER A 17 -7.32 0.06 -18.99
N ASP A 18 -7.90 -1.13 -18.77
CA ASP A 18 -9.32 -1.29 -18.44
C ASP A 18 -9.53 -1.46 -16.94
N MET A 19 -8.51 -1.89 -16.22
CA MET A 19 -8.53 -2.04 -14.77
C MET A 19 -7.12 -1.86 -14.16
N ILE A 20 -7.08 -1.58 -12.86
CA ILE A 20 -5.86 -1.53 -12.05
C ILE A 20 -5.88 -2.72 -11.11
N THR A 21 -4.97 -3.68 -11.30
CA THR A 21 -4.91 -4.95 -10.54
C THR A 21 -3.75 -5.02 -9.55
N GLY A 22 -3.03 -3.94 -9.33
CA GLY A 22 -1.82 -3.90 -8.49
C GLY A 22 -2.06 -3.82 -6.97
N GLY A 23 -3.26 -4.17 -6.47
CA GLY A 23 -3.53 -4.11 -5.02
C GLY A 23 -3.62 -2.68 -4.50
N MET A 24 -4.33 -1.81 -5.20
CA MET A 24 -4.44 -0.40 -4.85
C MET A 24 -5.32 -0.21 -3.61
N TYR A 25 -4.82 0.50 -2.60
CA TYR A 25 -5.60 0.88 -1.42
C TYR A 25 -6.78 1.77 -1.83
N ILE A 26 -7.95 1.44 -1.30
CA ILE A 26 -9.17 2.23 -1.46
C ILE A 26 -9.08 3.42 -0.51
N LEU A 27 -8.82 4.60 -1.07
CA LEU A 27 -8.70 5.86 -0.35
C LEU A 27 -9.68 6.88 -0.91
N LYS A 28 -10.20 7.75 -0.06
CA LYS A 28 -11.13 8.83 -0.45
C LYS A 28 -10.57 9.67 -1.61
N SER A 29 -9.30 10.03 -1.57
CA SER A 29 -8.60 10.76 -2.62
C SER A 29 -8.63 10.06 -3.98
N ARG A 30 -8.52 8.73 -3.97
CA ARG A 30 -8.57 7.88 -5.18
C ARG A 30 -9.98 7.63 -5.63
N CYS A 31 -10.92 7.43 -4.70
CA CYS A 31 -12.34 7.25 -5.00
C CYS A 31 -12.96 8.45 -5.74
N ALA A 32 -12.41 9.64 -5.57
CA ALA A 32 -12.81 10.80 -6.36
C ALA A 32 -12.56 10.63 -7.86
N ASN A 33 -11.54 9.86 -8.25
CA ASN A 33 -11.03 9.76 -9.61
C ASN A 33 -11.35 8.44 -10.33
N ILE A 34 -11.54 7.34 -9.57
CA ILE A 34 -11.85 6.00 -10.10
C ILE A 34 -12.90 5.31 -9.24
N ASN A 35 -13.53 4.27 -9.78
CA ASN A 35 -14.34 3.33 -9.01
C ASN A 35 -13.47 2.15 -8.54
N PHE A 36 -13.85 1.54 -7.43
CA PHE A 36 -13.21 0.32 -6.93
C PHE A 36 -14.18 -0.85 -6.91
N SER A 37 -13.64 -2.07 -7.00
CA SER A 37 -14.34 -3.28 -6.63
C SER A 37 -14.63 -3.31 -5.13
N ASP A 38 -15.41 -4.30 -4.69
CA ASP A 38 -15.41 -4.71 -3.30
C ASP A 38 -13.99 -5.09 -2.86
N PRO A 39 -13.67 -4.97 -1.55
CA PRO A 39 -12.34 -5.24 -1.05
C PRO A 39 -11.91 -6.69 -1.29
N ILE A 40 -10.67 -6.87 -1.75
CA ILE A 40 -10.05 -8.17 -1.96
C ILE A 40 -9.05 -8.54 -0.86
N GLY A 41 -8.69 -7.58 0.00
CA GLY A 41 -7.76 -7.80 1.10
C GLY A 41 -7.61 -6.57 1.98
N VAL A 42 -7.00 -6.77 3.14
CA VAL A 42 -6.62 -5.71 4.08
C VAL A 42 -5.12 -5.82 4.37
N PHE A 43 -4.42 -4.70 4.27
CA PHE A 43 -2.97 -4.64 4.47
C PHE A 43 -2.59 -3.41 5.30
N GLY A 44 -1.49 -3.54 6.04
CA GLY A 44 -0.86 -2.45 6.77
C GLY A 44 0.45 -2.01 6.12
N ASP A 45 0.93 -0.88 6.58
CA ASP A 45 2.25 -0.37 6.25
C ASP A 45 3.25 -0.74 7.35
N ALA A 46 4.54 -0.72 7.01
CA ALA A 46 5.64 -0.90 7.97
C ALA A 46 6.83 -0.01 7.60
N MET A 47 7.69 0.23 8.58
CA MET A 47 8.98 0.85 8.33
C MET A 47 10.01 -0.20 7.93
N LEU A 48 10.87 0.15 6.97
CA LEU A 48 12.08 -0.59 6.63
C LEU A 48 13.27 0.25 7.09
N VAL A 49 14.07 -0.30 8.00
CA VAL A 49 15.18 0.38 8.64
C VAL A 49 16.49 -0.39 8.45
N PRO A 50 17.66 0.25 8.61
CA PRO A 50 18.91 -0.49 8.69
C PRO A 50 18.87 -1.51 9.83
N LYS A 51 19.56 -2.63 9.66
CA LYS A 51 19.60 -3.72 10.63
C LYS A 51 19.94 -3.24 12.05
N GLY A 52 19.15 -3.71 13.01
CA GLY A 52 19.27 -3.29 14.42
C GLY A 52 18.60 -1.97 14.75
N ASN A 53 17.90 -1.37 13.78
CA ASN A 53 17.14 -0.12 13.95
C ASN A 53 17.89 0.96 14.76
N PRO A 54 19.07 1.43 14.30
CA PRO A 54 19.98 2.25 15.13
C PRO A 54 19.39 3.60 15.57
N LYS A 55 18.32 4.08 14.89
CA LYS A 55 17.61 5.31 15.24
C LYS A 55 16.33 5.07 16.04
N GLY A 56 15.94 3.80 16.28
CA GLY A 56 14.72 3.44 17.01
C GLY A 56 13.45 3.95 16.33
N ILE A 57 13.37 3.82 14.99
CA ILE A 57 12.23 4.32 14.19
C ILE A 57 11.27 3.17 13.94
N ASN A 58 10.02 3.27 14.43
CA ASN A 58 8.99 2.26 14.26
C ASN A 58 7.70 2.82 13.63
N ASN A 59 7.54 4.14 13.65
CA ASN A 59 6.34 4.84 13.17
C ASN A 59 6.67 6.27 12.73
N TYR A 60 5.65 7.04 12.32
CA TYR A 60 5.82 8.41 11.85
C TYR A 60 6.27 9.38 12.96
N GLU A 61 5.86 9.16 14.21
CA GLU A 61 6.26 10.01 15.35
C GLU A 61 7.76 9.89 15.59
N ASP A 62 8.33 8.68 15.47
CA ASP A 62 9.76 8.45 15.57
C ASP A 62 10.55 9.14 14.45
N VAL A 63 10.01 9.15 13.22
CA VAL A 63 10.59 9.89 12.09
C VAL A 63 10.73 11.37 12.45
N ILE A 64 9.66 11.98 12.97
CA ILE A 64 9.65 13.39 13.37
C ILE A 64 10.63 13.63 14.50
N ARG A 65 10.54 12.85 15.56
CA ARG A 65 11.37 12.96 16.77
C ARG A 65 12.86 12.86 16.49
N THR A 66 13.24 11.97 15.56
CA THR A 66 14.67 11.73 15.24
C THR A 66 15.21 12.65 14.16
N GLY A 67 14.36 13.41 13.47
CA GLY A 67 14.75 14.19 12.31
C GLY A 67 15.14 13.32 11.10
N ALA A 68 14.76 12.04 11.09
CA ALA A 68 15.15 11.08 10.08
C ALA A 68 14.59 11.43 8.70
N LYS A 69 15.36 11.08 7.65
CA LYS A 69 14.91 11.18 6.27
C LYS A 69 14.11 9.95 5.90
N LEU A 70 12.82 10.16 5.63
CA LEU A 70 11.86 9.13 5.22
C LEU A 70 11.79 9.05 3.68
N VAL A 71 11.94 7.86 3.11
CA VAL A 71 11.68 7.63 1.68
C VAL A 71 10.41 6.83 1.48
N THR A 72 9.64 7.19 0.46
CA THR A 72 8.47 6.44 0.00
C THR A 72 8.22 6.68 -1.49
N GLY A 73 7.32 5.88 -2.09
CA GLY A 73 6.98 5.99 -3.51
C GLY A 73 6.04 7.16 -3.80
N ALA A 74 6.29 7.86 -4.90
CA ALA A 74 5.38 8.88 -5.41
C ALA A 74 3.99 8.26 -5.69
N GLY A 75 2.92 8.89 -5.17
CA GLY A 75 1.55 8.39 -5.29
C GLY A 75 1.20 7.21 -4.37
N PHE A 76 2.11 6.78 -3.49
CA PHE A 76 1.79 5.78 -2.46
C PHE A 76 0.88 6.40 -1.37
N ASN A 77 0.04 5.58 -0.74
CA ASN A 77 -0.76 5.97 0.42
C ASN A 77 0.08 6.53 1.57
N THR A 78 1.29 6.02 1.71
CA THR A 78 2.25 6.41 2.73
C THR A 78 2.67 7.87 2.65
N VAL A 79 2.55 8.53 1.49
CA VAL A 79 2.75 9.99 1.35
C VAL A 79 1.64 10.75 2.10
N GLU A 80 0.38 10.38 1.86
CA GLU A 80 -0.77 11.00 2.53
C GLU A 80 -0.73 10.69 4.04
N ALA A 81 -0.41 9.47 4.42
CA ALA A 81 -0.27 9.07 5.81
C ALA A 81 0.85 9.85 6.52
N ALA A 82 2.05 9.93 5.96
CA ALA A 82 3.16 10.68 6.53
C ALA A 82 2.77 12.16 6.78
N LYS A 83 2.12 12.80 5.82
CA LYS A 83 1.62 14.18 5.97
C LYS A 83 0.56 14.31 7.04
N LYS A 84 -0.39 13.37 7.10
CA LYS A 84 -1.45 13.33 8.12
C LYS A 84 -0.88 13.23 9.53
N TYR A 85 0.20 12.47 9.71
CA TYR A 85 0.91 12.33 11.00
C TYR A 85 1.95 13.44 11.25
N GLY A 86 2.03 14.44 10.37
CA GLY A 86 2.83 15.64 10.58
C GLY A 86 4.31 15.51 10.18
N VAL A 87 4.69 14.49 9.39
CA VAL A 87 6.06 14.41 8.86
C VAL A 87 6.29 15.58 7.91
N PRO A 88 7.27 16.45 8.18
CA PRO A 88 7.55 17.61 7.33
C PRO A 88 8.01 17.19 5.92
N ASP A 89 7.63 17.96 4.90
CA ASP A 89 8.11 17.72 3.53
C ASP A 89 9.65 17.71 3.43
N SER A 90 10.33 18.49 4.29
CA SER A 90 11.80 18.49 4.36
C SER A 90 12.40 17.16 4.81
N GLN A 91 11.65 16.32 5.52
CA GLN A 91 12.07 14.98 5.93
C GLN A 91 11.64 13.89 4.94
N MET A 92 10.83 14.22 3.92
CA MET A 92 10.35 13.24 2.94
C MET A 92 11.20 13.25 1.67
N LEU A 93 11.52 12.06 1.17
CA LEU A 93 12.11 11.80 -0.13
C LEU A 93 11.11 10.97 -0.94
N LEU A 94 10.57 11.53 -2.01
CA LEU A 94 9.69 10.82 -2.92
C LEU A 94 10.47 10.29 -4.10
N VAL A 95 10.28 9.01 -4.42
CA VAL A 95 10.96 8.32 -5.52
C VAL A 95 9.94 7.51 -6.34
N GLU A 96 10.31 7.09 -7.55
CA GLU A 96 9.45 6.23 -8.35
C GLU A 96 9.57 4.77 -7.89
N GLY A 97 8.44 4.21 -7.44
CA GLY A 97 8.25 2.80 -7.17
C GLY A 97 9.18 2.16 -6.12
N GLU A 98 9.03 0.87 -5.96
CA GLU A 98 9.75 0.06 -4.96
C GLU A 98 11.28 0.02 -5.23
N VAL A 99 11.67 0.00 -6.51
CA VAL A 99 13.10 0.00 -6.89
C VAL A 99 13.78 1.28 -6.46
N GLY A 100 13.10 2.42 -6.63
CA GLY A 100 13.61 3.72 -6.19
C GLY A 100 13.76 3.81 -4.67
N ILE A 101 12.81 3.25 -3.91
CA ILE A 101 12.87 3.19 -2.45
C ILE A 101 14.13 2.42 -2.00
N LEU A 102 14.31 1.22 -2.51
CA LEU A 102 15.45 0.38 -2.14
C LEU A 102 16.79 1.01 -2.55
N ALA A 103 16.84 1.62 -3.73
CA ALA A 103 18.04 2.34 -4.20
C ALA A 103 18.38 3.53 -3.29
N ALA A 104 17.39 4.31 -2.84
CA ALA A 104 17.60 5.42 -1.92
C ALA A 104 18.13 4.96 -0.55
N MET A 105 17.57 3.86 -0.01
CA MET A 105 18.04 3.26 1.25
C MET A 105 19.48 2.76 1.12
N LYS A 106 19.80 1.99 0.07
CA LYS A 106 21.16 1.47 -0.17
C LYS A 106 22.20 2.59 -0.37
N ALA A 107 21.79 3.69 -0.98
CA ALA A 107 22.66 4.85 -1.19
C ALA A 107 22.80 5.76 0.03
N GLY A 108 22.16 5.45 1.17
CA GLY A 108 22.16 6.29 2.37
C GLY A 108 21.48 7.66 2.18
N ARG A 109 20.59 7.77 1.17
CA ARG A 109 19.84 9.00 0.92
C ARG A 109 18.63 9.16 1.85
N ALA A 110 18.24 8.08 2.51
CA ALA A 110 17.18 8.05 3.51
C ALA A 110 17.60 7.13 4.67
N ASP A 111 17.09 7.42 5.85
CA ASP A 111 17.33 6.68 7.07
C ASP A 111 16.32 5.55 7.27
N VAL A 112 15.13 5.72 6.72
CA VAL A 112 13.99 4.82 6.85
C VAL A 112 13.13 4.88 5.59
N ALA A 113 12.56 3.74 5.20
CA ALA A 113 11.51 3.71 4.19
C ALA A 113 10.18 3.33 4.82
N VAL A 114 9.07 3.86 4.29
CA VAL A 114 7.72 3.41 4.61
C VAL A 114 7.03 2.92 3.35
N GLN A 115 6.42 1.74 3.45
CA GLN A 115 5.73 1.08 2.35
C GLN A 115 4.79 0.00 2.90
N THR A 116 4.08 -0.72 2.05
CA THR A 116 3.28 -1.86 2.52
C THR A 116 4.16 -2.87 3.25
N PHE A 117 3.62 -3.54 4.25
CA PHE A 117 4.35 -4.58 4.99
C PHE A 117 4.98 -5.61 4.06
N PHE A 118 4.24 -6.07 3.04
CA PHE A 118 4.76 -7.07 2.08
C PHE A 118 5.90 -6.53 1.23
N GLY A 119 5.81 -5.29 0.73
CA GLY A 119 6.91 -4.64 0.02
C GLY A 119 8.16 -4.48 0.89
N ALA A 120 7.97 -4.12 2.16
CA ALA A 120 9.07 -4.03 3.12
C ALA A 120 9.73 -5.41 3.36
N LYS A 121 8.93 -6.47 3.51
CA LYS A 121 9.45 -7.85 3.67
C LYS A 121 10.22 -8.31 2.43
N GLU A 122 9.72 -8.03 1.25
CA GLU A 122 10.44 -8.34 0.00
C GLU A 122 11.80 -7.62 -0.07
N HIS A 123 11.87 -6.37 0.38
CA HIS A 123 13.12 -5.62 0.44
C HIS A 123 14.08 -6.17 1.51
N GLU A 124 13.58 -6.56 2.68
CA GLU A 124 14.37 -7.25 3.72
C GLU A 124 15.01 -8.51 3.14
N GLU A 125 14.22 -9.37 2.48
CA GLU A 125 14.69 -10.62 1.85
C GLU A 125 15.73 -10.34 0.75
N LYS A 126 15.43 -9.43 -0.18
CA LYS A 126 16.34 -9.04 -1.29
C LYS A 126 17.66 -8.44 -0.83
N THR A 127 17.74 -7.94 0.39
CA THR A 127 18.95 -7.34 0.95
C THR A 127 19.72 -8.25 1.88
N GLY A 128 19.26 -9.50 2.06
CA GLY A 128 19.93 -10.47 2.93
C GLY A 128 20.02 -9.97 4.38
N GLY A 129 19.01 -9.20 4.84
CA GLY A 129 18.94 -8.67 6.20
C GLY A 129 19.86 -7.45 6.46
N THR A 130 20.32 -6.76 5.41
CA THR A 130 20.98 -5.44 5.57
C THR A 130 19.99 -4.40 6.09
N PHE A 131 18.73 -4.51 5.68
CA PHE A 131 17.59 -3.81 6.23
C PHE A 131 16.63 -4.79 6.88
N GLU A 132 15.86 -4.33 7.83
CA GLU A 132 14.86 -5.11 8.55
C GLU A 132 13.52 -4.36 8.61
N VAL A 133 12.43 -5.12 8.64
CA VAL A 133 11.07 -4.59 8.78
C VAL A 133 10.73 -4.46 10.25
N THR A 134 10.23 -3.31 10.65
CA THR A 134 9.74 -3.11 12.02
C THR A 134 8.40 -3.83 12.23
N ASP A 135 8.02 -4.06 13.50
CA ASP A 135 6.72 -4.64 13.82
C ASP A 135 5.59 -3.72 13.30
N PRO A 136 4.75 -4.17 12.35
CA PRO A 136 3.66 -3.38 11.80
C PRO A 136 2.61 -2.98 12.83
N LYS A 137 2.55 -3.65 13.99
CA LYS A 137 1.66 -3.28 15.11
C LYS A 137 2.05 -1.97 15.79
N LEU A 138 3.29 -1.50 15.56
CA LEU A 138 3.78 -0.22 16.07
C LEU A 138 3.41 0.96 15.16
N MET A 139 2.90 0.66 13.95
CA MET A 139 2.31 1.66 13.08
C MET A 139 0.90 2.05 13.58
N PRO A 140 0.43 3.27 13.31
CA PRO A 140 -0.93 3.68 13.64
C PRO A 140 -1.96 2.73 13.02
N LYS A 141 -3.00 2.35 13.78
CA LYS A 141 -4.06 1.43 13.30
C LYS A 141 -4.78 1.95 12.06
N GLU A 142 -4.83 3.26 11.88
CA GLU A 142 -5.43 3.93 10.73
C GLU A 142 -4.66 3.69 9.43
N THR A 143 -3.44 3.14 9.50
CA THR A 143 -2.65 2.73 8.32
C THR A 143 -3.06 1.35 7.77
N LEU A 144 -3.95 0.62 8.47
CA LEU A 144 -4.62 -0.53 7.87
C LEU A 144 -5.60 -0.05 6.80
N ASN A 145 -5.43 -0.54 5.58
CA ASN A 145 -6.25 -0.17 4.44
C ASN A 145 -6.74 -1.41 3.70
N VAL A 146 -7.95 -1.32 3.16
CA VAL A 146 -8.45 -2.33 2.24
C VAL A 146 -7.98 -2.05 0.82
N VAL A 147 -7.74 -3.11 0.06
CA VAL A 147 -7.35 -3.04 -1.35
C VAL A 147 -8.49 -3.48 -2.25
N GLY A 148 -8.58 -2.86 -3.41
CA GLY A 148 -9.54 -3.20 -4.46
C GLY A 148 -8.91 -3.14 -5.84
N ILE A 149 -9.69 -3.59 -6.81
CA ILE A 149 -9.39 -3.43 -8.23
C ILE A 149 -9.98 -2.10 -8.68
N GLY A 150 -9.18 -1.28 -9.37
CA GLY A 150 -9.61 0.04 -9.85
C GLY A 150 -10.24 -0.04 -11.24
N PHE A 151 -11.31 0.73 -11.45
CA PHE A 151 -12.05 0.86 -12.71
C PHE A 151 -12.28 2.33 -13.04
N ARG A 152 -12.45 2.68 -14.34
CA ARG A 152 -12.90 4.02 -14.72
C ARG A 152 -14.23 4.37 -14.05
N LYS A 153 -14.45 5.64 -13.82
CA LYS A 153 -15.75 6.13 -13.26
C LYS A 153 -16.95 5.78 -14.11
N THR A 154 -16.76 5.67 -15.43
CA THR A 154 -17.80 5.33 -16.39
C THR A 154 -18.10 3.83 -16.48
N ASP A 155 -17.20 2.99 -16.02
CA ASP A 155 -17.28 1.53 -16.22
C ASP A 155 -18.00 0.84 -15.05
N THR A 156 -19.15 1.38 -14.64
CA THR A 156 -19.92 0.87 -13.50
C THR A 156 -20.42 -0.54 -13.73
N GLU A 157 -20.97 -0.83 -14.91
CA GLU A 157 -21.45 -2.18 -15.27
C GLU A 157 -20.30 -3.21 -15.23
N PHE A 158 -19.13 -2.85 -15.75
CA PHE A 158 -17.97 -3.74 -15.71
C PHE A 158 -17.53 -4.03 -14.27
N ARG A 159 -17.45 -2.99 -13.43
CA ARG A 159 -17.14 -3.13 -12.00
C ARG A 159 -18.18 -4.00 -11.29
N ASP A 160 -19.48 -3.83 -11.56
CA ASP A 160 -20.55 -4.56 -10.90
C ASP A 160 -20.54 -6.05 -11.31
N ASN A 161 -20.29 -6.35 -12.58
CA ASN A 161 -20.09 -7.71 -13.06
C ASN A 161 -18.84 -8.36 -12.42
N PHE A 162 -17.76 -7.60 -12.24
CA PHE A 162 -16.58 -8.06 -11.51
C PHE A 162 -16.92 -8.37 -10.05
N ASN A 163 -17.64 -7.49 -9.35
CA ASN A 163 -18.05 -7.71 -7.95
C ASN A 163 -18.96 -8.93 -7.81
N ALA A 164 -19.87 -9.18 -8.74
CA ALA A 164 -20.72 -10.38 -8.74
C ALA A 164 -19.89 -11.68 -8.85
N ALA A 165 -18.80 -11.66 -9.63
CA ALA A 165 -17.85 -12.78 -9.70
C ALA A 165 -16.98 -12.88 -8.45
N LEU A 166 -16.48 -11.73 -7.94
CA LEU A 166 -15.66 -11.66 -6.72
C LEU A 166 -16.43 -12.20 -5.50
N ALA A 167 -17.69 -11.85 -5.34
CA ALA A 167 -18.54 -12.33 -4.25
C ALA A 167 -18.57 -13.87 -4.15
N LYS A 168 -18.59 -14.57 -5.30
CA LYS A 168 -18.54 -16.05 -5.36
C LYS A 168 -17.19 -16.60 -4.85
N VAL A 169 -16.09 -15.89 -5.12
CA VAL A 169 -14.75 -16.25 -4.63
C VAL A 169 -14.64 -15.99 -3.14
N MET A 170 -15.12 -14.85 -2.68
CA MET A 170 -15.04 -14.43 -1.27
C MET A 170 -15.98 -15.22 -0.36
N ALA A 171 -17.10 -15.77 -0.89
CA ALA A 171 -17.97 -16.67 -0.15
C ALA A 171 -17.26 -17.98 0.25
N ASN A 172 -16.24 -18.43 -0.52
CA ASN A 172 -15.42 -19.59 -0.19
C ASN A 172 -13.94 -19.29 -0.52
N PRO A 173 -13.24 -18.54 0.33
CA PRO A 173 -11.91 -18.03 0.04
C PRO A 173 -10.80 -19.10 0.10
N GLY A 174 -11.13 -20.37 0.42
CA GLY A 174 -10.13 -21.43 0.62
C GLY A 174 -9.19 -21.61 -0.58
N LYS A 175 -9.72 -21.66 -1.81
CA LYS A 175 -8.89 -21.77 -3.03
C LYS A 175 -8.05 -20.51 -3.28
N MET A 176 -8.56 -19.34 -2.94
CA MET A 176 -7.81 -18.09 -3.05
C MET A 176 -6.66 -18.08 -2.04
N LEU A 177 -6.93 -18.43 -0.79
CA LEU A 177 -5.91 -18.52 0.26
C LEU A 177 -4.84 -19.56 -0.07
N GLU A 178 -5.23 -20.74 -0.59
CA GLU A 178 -4.28 -21.76 -1.05
C GLU A 178 -3.32 -21.22 -2.12
N ARG A 179 -3.86 -20.50 -3.12
CA ARG A 179 -3.06 -19.95 -4.24
C ARG A 179 -2.21 -18.74 -3.82
N ALA A 180 -2.74 -17.89 -2.96
CA ALA A 180 -2.10 -16.65 -2.53
C ALA A 180 -1.18 -16.85 -1.30
N GLY A 181 -1.33 -17.96 -0.56
CA GLY A 181 -0.57 -18.24 0.66
C GLY A 181 0.94 -18.27 0.45
N LYS A 182 1.39 -18.75 -0.71
CA LYS A 182 2.83 -18.72 -1.07
C LYS A 182 3.40 -17.29 -1.22
N TYR A 183 2.54 -16.27 -1.29
CA TYR A 183 2.91 -14.87 -1.31
C TYR A 183 2.63 -14.16 0.03
N GLY A 184 2.36 -14.93 1.10
CA GLY A 184 2.11 -14.39 2.43
C GLY A 184 0.66 -13.94 2.69
N TYR A 185 -0.26 -14.17 1.74
CA TYR A 185 -1.68 -13.85 1.92
C TYR A 185 -2.36 -14.98 2.70
N ASP A 186 -2.87 -14.70 3.87
CA ASP A 186 -3.58 -15.64 4.72
C ASP A 186 -4.93 -15.10 5.22
N LYS A 187 -5.54 -15.75 6.20
CA LYS A 187 -6.84 -15.34 6.75
C LYS A 187 -6.83 -13.95 7.39
N ALA A 188 -5.68 -13.48 7.88
CA ALA A 188 -5.57 -12.15 8.48
C ALA A 188 -5.68 -11.03 7.44
N GLN A 189 -5.45 -11.32 6.17
CA GLN A 189 -5.61 -10.37 5.08
C GLN A 189 -7.02 -10.38 4.46
N LEU A 190 -7.92 -11.27 4.90
CA LEU A 190 -9.32 -11.20 4.45
C LEU A 190 -9.96 -9.92 4.99
N PRO A 191 -10.63 -9.13 4.13
CA PRO A 191 -11.24 -7.88 4.56
C PRO A 191 -12.41 -8.17 5.52
N PRO A 192 -12.44 -7.52 6.69
CA PRO A 192 -13.60 -7.62 7.58
C PRO A 192 -14.84 -7.01 6.90
N PRO A 193 -16.04 -7.55 7.14
CA PRO A 193 -17.28 -7.09 6.49
C PRO A 193 -17.57 -5.58 6.66
N GLU A 194 -17.16 -5.00 7.78
CA GLU A 194 -17.32 -3.58 8.09
C GLU A 194 -16.41 -2.68 7.27
N MET A 195 -15.31 -3.20 6.74
CA MET A 195 -14.39 -2.46 5.88
C MET A 195 -14.81 -2.53 4.40
N SER A 196 -16.00 -2.02 4.09
CA SER A 196 -16.49 -1.97 2.70
C SER A 196 -15.79 -0.89 1.87
N THR A 197 -16.03 -0.91 0.55
CA THR A 197 -15.56 0.15 -0.37
C THR A 197 -16.16 1.50 -0.01
N GLU A 198 -17.46 1.56 0.34
CA GLU A 198 -18.14 2.79 0.77
C GLU A 198 -17.52 3.34 2.06
N TRP A 199 -17.27 2.46 3.03
CA TRP A 199 -16.58 2.85 4.27
C TRP A 199 -15.20 3.43 3.95
N ALA A 200 -14.38 2.76 3.14
CA ALA A 200 -13.04 3.24 2.81
C ALA A 200 -13.06 4.57 2.04
N CYS A 201 -13.95 4.72 1.06
CA CYS A 201 -14.10 5.97 0.30
C CYS A 201 -14.59 7.15 1.14
N SER A 202 -15.25 6.90 2.27
CA SER A 202 -15.74 7.95 3.15
C SER A 202 -14.78 8.32 4.29
N THR A 203 -13.99 7.35 4.75
CA THR A 203 -13.21 7.48 6.01
C THR A 203 -11.69 7.51 5.84
N LYS A 204 -11.17 7.02 4.72
CA LYS A 204 -9.71 6.86 4.48
C LYS A 204 -9.08 7.92 3.60
#